data_40b0f5e722105a7bac4fbe56a4b02594
#
_entry.id   40b0f5e722105a7bac4fbe56a4b02594
#
_cell.length_a   1.000
_cell.length_b   1.000
_cell.length_c   1.000
_cell.angle_alpha   90.00
_cell.angle_beta   90.00
_cell.angle_gamma   90.00
#
_symmetry.space_group_name_H-M   'P 1'
#
loop_
_entity.id
_entity.type
_entity.pdbx_description
1 polymer ?
#
loop_
_entity_poly.entity_id
_entity_poly.type
_entity_poly.pdbx_seq_one_letter_code
_entity_poly.pdbx_strand_id
1 'polypeptide(L)'
;MSKLTIRDVAREAGVSIATASYVLNNKPGKVSSATRDRVLLVAEQLGYRLHPGARQLRGISHTLLILLPGHKWAPDLRGILMDYPFFNELLAGIEHAAFDAKLQPSLQRIERPEDIRHLLNGPTPSGVLVLGKHDDGVLQALEALDAPVALIDDRDYFSQHPMSRFHDYSIDDALLGELAAEHLLSLGHRRLVLLFGTLSASSVHRDRLNGVRRALSRHGLSLDSDWLIETDVTLAGVTQIEPQLLAQLQQGATAILAMADILAIGCFKLLLQTDYSIPEHVSLLGIDNLHVLNYLPLRLTTVGQDVYGRGYQVVRLLQGHGSELAPVSLIPGDTTGPSPTTPR
;
A
#
# COMPACT_ATOMS: atom_id res chain seq x y z
N MET A 1 -27.25 1.94 35.41
CA MET A 1 -26.66 3.19 34.89
C MET A 1 -27.43 3.60 33.65
N SER A 2 -27.95 4.82 33.57
CA SER A 2 -28.70 5.30 32.40
C SER A 2 -27.75 5.44 31.23
N LYS A 3 -28.18 5.02 30.06
CA LYS A 3 -27.39 5.03 28.82
C LYS A 3 -27.18 6.49 28.40
N LEU A 4 -25.91 6.93 28.33
CA LEU A 4 -25.53 8.27 27.84
C LEU A 4 -26.09 8.52 26.43
N THR A 5 -26.65 9.71 26.24
CA THR A 5 -27.34 10.12 25.02
C THR A 5 -26.69 11.37 24.42
N ILE A 6 -26.95 11.66 23.15
CA ILE A 6 -26.53 12.92 22.53
C ILE A 6 -27.06 14.16 23.23
N ARG A 7 -28.21 14.03 23.96
CA ARG A 7 -28.77 15.10 24.77
C ARG A 7 -27.86 15.46 25.94
N ASP A 8 -27.21 14.45 26.51
CA ASP A 8 -26.29 14.66 27.64
C ASP A 8 -25.01 15.37 27.16
N VAL A 9 -24.48 14.99 26.00
CA VAL A 9 -23.36 15.70 25.38
C VAL A 9 -23.71 17.13 25.01
N ALA A 10 -24.89 17.35 24.42
CA ALA A 10 -25.36 18.69 24.05
C ALA A 10 -25.50 19.60 25.27
N ARG A 11 -26.08 19.08 26.35
CA ARG A 11 -26.26 19.79 27.63
C ARG A 11 -24.91 20.17 28.24
N GLU A 12 -24.01 19.23 28.37
CA GLU A 12 -22.67 19.42 28.96
C GLU A 12 -21.78 20.35 28.12
N ALA A 13 -21.87 20.26 26.81
CA ALA A 13 -21.14 21.14 25.88
C ALA A 13 -21.78 22.53 25.72
N GLY A 14 -22.97 22.78 26.33
CA GLY A 14 -23.68 24.06 26.23
C GLY A 14 -24.10 24.39 24.80
N VAL A 15 -24.55 23.41 24.04
CA VAL A 15 -24.99 23.58 22.63
C VAL A 15 -26.35 22.93 22.39
N SER A 16 -27.01 23.28 21.28
CA SER A 16 -28.22 22.59 20.87
C SER A 16 -27.94 21.13 20.51
N ILE A 17 -28.96 20.24 20.64
CA ILE A 17 -28.86 18.85 20.19
C ILE A 17 -28.51 18.80 18.70
N ALA A 18 -29.01 19.73 17.89
CA ALA A 18 -28.69 19.85 16.49
C ALA A 18 -27.20 20.17 16.28
N THR A 19 -26.64 21.10 17.06
CA THR A 19 -25.22 21.47 17.02
C THR A 19 -24.32 20.29 17.44
N ALA A 20 -24.65 19.64 18.58
CA ALA A 20 -23.92 18.44 19.01
C ALA A 20 -23.98 17.33 17.94
N SER A 21 -25.15 17.12 17.36
CA SER A 21 -25.35 16.17 16.26
C SER A 21 -24.52 16.54 15.01
N TYR A 22 -24.41 17.82 14.72
CA TYR A 22 -23.60 18.31 13.58
C TYR A 22 -22.12 18.01 13.78
N VAL A 23 -21.59 18.31 14.96
CA VAL A 23 -20.18 18.09 15.32
C VAL A 23 -19.87 16.60 15.37
N LEU A 24 -20.66 15.81 16.10
CA LEU A 24 -20.46 14.39 16.29
C LEU A 24 -20.61 13.56 14.99
N ASN A 25 -21.25 14.14 13.97
CA ASN A 25 -21.39 13.54 12.66
C ASN A 25 -20.47 14.17 11.61
N ASN A 26 -19.46 14.91 12.05
CA ASN A 26 -18.42 15.53 11.21
C ASN A 26 -18.94 16.30 9.97
N LYS A 27 -20.08 16.99 10.09
CA LYS A 27 -20.63 17.77 8.95
C LYS A 27 -19.87 19.10 8.80
N PRO A 28 -19.28 19.40 7.64
CA PRO A 28 -18.51 20.62 7.43
C PRO A 28 -19.41 21.88 7.40
N GLY A 29 -18.86 23.02 7.82
CA GLY A 29 -19.34 24.36 7.44
C GLY A 29 -20.47 25.00 8.26
N LYS A 30 -21.00 24.37 9.35
CA LYS A 30 -22.09 24.95 10.14
C LYS A 30 -21.78 25.26 11.61
N VAL A 31 -20.55 24.99 12.08
CA VAL A 31 -20.14 25.17 13.47
C VAL A 31 -18.72 25.68 13.52
N SER A 32 -18.42 26.66 14.40
CA SER A 32 -17.05 27.18 14.57
C SER A 32 -16.10 26.08 15.09
N SER A 33 -14.80 26.21 14.79
CA SER A 33 -13.77 25.27 15.29
C SER A 33 -13.82 25.14 16.81
N ALA A 34 -13.88 26.27 17.54
CA ALA A 34 -13.94 26.30 18.98
C ALA A 34 -15.18 25.55 19.56
N THR A 35 -16.31 25.63 18.89
CA THR A 35 -17.52 24.90 19.31
C THR A 35 -17.38 23.41 18.99
N ARG A 36 -16.75 23.07 17.86
CA ARG A 36 -16.44 21.70 17.47
C ARG A 36 -15.55 21.02 18.51
N ASP A 37 -14.41 21.65 18.84
CA ASP A 37 -13.43 21.13 19.79
C ASP A 37 -14.04 20.91 21.16
N ARG A 38 -14.86 21.85 21.64
CA ARG A 38 -15.58 21.74 22.91
C ARG A 38 -16.53 20.55 22.93
N VAL A 39 -17.32 20.34 21.89
CA VAL A 39 -18.27 19.21 21.81
C VAL A 39 -17.54 17.88 21.75
N LEU A 40 -16.44 17.78 21.01
CA LEU A 40 -15.61 16.57 20.93
C LEU A 40 -14.98 16.24 22.28
N LEU A 41 -14.39 17.23 22.97
CA LEU A 41 -13.81 17.07 24.29
C LEU A 41 -14.83 16.58 25.32
N VAL A 42 -16.02 17.18 25.36
CA VAL A 42 -17.11 16.76 26.24
C VAL A 42 -17.59 15.35 25.91
N ALA A 43 -17.72 14.98 24.64
CA ALA A 43 -18.11 13.64 24.24
C ALA A 43 -17.09 12.59 24.72
N GLU A 44 -15.79 12.90 24.61
CA GLU A 44 -14.71 12.06 25.12
C GLU A 44 -14.72 11.92 26.64
N GLN A 45 -14.84 13.04 27.37
CA GLN A 45 -14.91 13.05 28.84
C GLN A 45 -16.10 12.26 29.40
N LEU A 46 -17.25 12.33 28.73
CA LEU A 46 -18.43 11.56 29.09
C LEU A 46 -18.35 10.08 28.62
N GLY A 47 -17.36 9.70 27.81
CA GLY A 47 -17.31 8.38 27.20
C GLY A 47 -18.47 8.14 26.21
N TYR A 48 -19.03 9.22 25.64
CA TYR A 48 -20.15 9.12 24.70
C TYR A 48 -19.66 8.60 23.35
N ARG A 49 -20.15 7.42 22.96
CA ARG A 49 -19.96 6.88 21.61
C ARG A 49 -21.30 6.91 20.89
N LEU A 50 -21.29 7.38 19.64
CA LEU A 50 -22.46 7.29 18.77
C LEU A 50 -22.97 5.84 18.72
N HIS A 51 -24.22 5.63 19.12
CA HIS A 51 -24.80 4.30 19.15
C HIS A 51 -24.81 3.71 17.72
N PRO A 52 -24.39 2.44 17.52
CA PRO A 52 -24.45 1.79 16.20
C PRO A 52 -25.83 1.92 15.53
N GLY A 53 -26.90 1.77 16.28
CA GLY A 53 -28.27 1.94 15.76
C GLY A 53 -28.63 3.36 15.30
N ALA A 54 -27.95 4.42 15.79
CA ALA A 54 -28.17 5.77 15.29
C ALA A 54 -27.49 6.02 13.92
N ARG A 55 -26.42 5.28 13.62
CA ARG A 55 -25.81 5.21 12.28
C ARG A 55 -26.69 4.43 11.31
N GLN A 56 -27.24 3.28 11.71
CA GLN A 56 -28.17 2.49 10.90
C GLN A 56 -29.46 3.25 10.52
N LEU A 57 -30.01 4.05 11.44
CA LEU A 57 -31.18 4.90 11.16
C LEU A 57 -30.90 6.03 10.14
N ARG A 58 -29.63 6.26 9.79
CA ARG A 58 -29.20 7.26 8.80
C ARG A 58 -28.70 6.63 7.49
N GLY A 59 -28.86 5.32 7.30
CA GLY A 59 -28.41 4.65 6.09
C GLY A 59 -26.89 4.44 6.02
N ILE A 60 -26.12 4.67 7.11
CA ILE A 60 -24.69 4.35 7.17
C ILE A 60 -24.54 2.91 7.62
N SER A 61 -23.93 2.09 6.78
CA SER A 61 -23.64 0.69 7.11
C SER A 61 -22.37 0.56 7.96
N HIS A 62 -22.22 -0.56 8.65
CA HIS A 62 -20.95 -0.91 9.31
C HIS A 62 -19.93 -1.51 8.32
N THR A 63 -20.15 -1.35 7.03
CA THR A 63 -19.31 -1.93 6.00
C THR A 63 -18.08 -1.07 5.75
N LEU A 64 -16.91 -1.68 5.81
CA LEU A 64 -15.67 -1.17 5.22
C LEU A 64 -15.55 -1.77 3.83
N LEU A 65 -15.70 -0.95 2.81
CA LEU A 65 -15.60 -1.41 1.43
C LEU A 65 -14.14 -1.40 1.00
N ILE A 66 -13.69 -2.51 0.42
CA ILE A 66 -12.34 -2.67 -0.10
C ILE A 66 -12.45 -2.95 -1.60
N LEU A 67 -12.02 -1.98 -2.39
CA LEU A 67 -12.03 -2.08 -3.85
C LEU A 67 -10.71 -2.63 -4.34
N LEU A 68 -10.79 -3.73 -5.06
CA LEU A 68 -9.66 -4.40 -5.69
C LEU A 68 -9.66 -4.11 -7.19
N PRO A 69 -8.49 -4.02 -7.83
CA PRO A 69 -8.39 -3.81 -9.27
C PRO A 69 -9.03 -4.95 -10.06
N GLY A 70 -9.49 -4.63 -11.27
CA GLY A 70 -10.22 -5.56 -12.14
C GLY A 70 -9.36 -6.62 -12.84
N HIS A 71 -9.91 -7.23 -13.88
CA HIS A 71 -9.33 -8.39 -14.59
C HIS A 71 -7.93 -8.21 -15.16
N LYS A 72 -7.50 -6.97 -15.40
CA LYS A 72 -6.15 -6.68 -15.91
C LYS A 72 -5.02 -7.15 -14.98
N TRP A 73 -5.32 -7.32 -13.68
CA TRP A 73 -4.33 -7.72 -12.67
C TRP A 73 -4.39 -9.21 -12.37
N ALA A 74 -5.60 -9.75 -12.22
CA ALA A 74 -5.80 -11.17 -12.00
C ALA A 74 -7.21 -11.59 -12.46
N PRO A 75 -7.39 -12.81 -12.97
CA PRO A 75 -8.70 -13.25 -13.49
C PRO A 75 -9.78 -13.35 -12.42
N ASP A 76 -9.39 -13.55 -11.16
CA ASP A 76 -10.31 -13.67 -10.02
C ASP A 76 -9.65 -13.23 -8.71
N LEU A 77 -10.42 -13.22 -7.62
CA LEU A 77 -9.92 -12.91 -6.27
C LEU A 77 -8.85 -13.91 -5.81
N ARG A 78 -8.96 -15.19 -6.22
CA ARG A 78 -7.97 -16.22 -5.89
C ARG A 78 -6.60 -15.85 -6.48
N GLY A 79 -6.55 -15.40 -7.74
CA GLY A 79 -5.31 -14.93 -8.37
C GLY A 79 -4.71 -13.76 -7.59
N ILE A 80 -5.51 -12.76 -7.21
CA ILE A 80 -5.02 -11.64 -6.39
C ILE A 80 -4.42 -12.14 -5.07
N LEU A 81 -5.08 -13.03 -4.36
CA LEU A 81 -4.62 -13.51 -3.07
C LEU A 81 -3.45 -14.51 -3.16
N MET A 82 -3.36 -15.32 -4.23
CA MET A 82 -2.30 -16.33 -4.36
C MET A 82 -1.03 -15.80 -4.98
N ASP A 83 -1.15 -14.90 -5.97
CA ASP A 83 -0.01 -14.44 -6.76
C ASP A 83 0.61 -13.14 -6.21
N TYR A 84 -0.11 -12.41 -5.34
CA TYR A 84 0.31 -11.13 -4.79
C TYR A 84 0.33 -11.14 -3.26
N PRO A 85 1.36 -11.69 -2.61
CA PRO A 85 1.45 -11.80 -1.15
C PRO A 85 1.44 -10.44 -0.43
N PHE A 86 1.83 -9.36 -1.09
CA PHE A 86 1.69 -7.99 -0.59
C PHE A 86 0.23 -7.67 -0.21
N PHE A 87 -0.72 -7.97 -1.09
CA PHE A 87 -2.13 -7.72 -0.80
C PHE A 87 -2.66 -8.58 0.35
N ASN A 88 -2.16 -9.81 0.51
CA ASN A 88 -2.55 -10.67 1.63
C ASN A 88 -2.16 -10.06 2.97
N GLU A 89 -0.94 -9.58 3.06
CA GLU A 89 -0.42 -8.98 4.29
C GLU A 89 -1.11 -7.66 4.61
N LEU A 90 -1.33 -6.82 3.59
CA LEU A 90 -2.10 -5.58 3.71
C LEU A 90 -3.54 -5.84 4.16
N LEU A 91 -4.22 -6.81 3.54
CA LEU A 91 -5.59 -7.20 3.87
C LEU A 91 -5.70 -7.78 5.28
N ALA A 92 -4.70 -8.51 5.76
CA ALA A 92 -4.67 -9.01 7.14
C ALA A 92 -4.63 -7.85 8.15
N GLY A 93 -3.85 -6.80 7.89
CA GLY A 93 -3.84 -5.59 8.71
C GLY A 93 -5.17 -4.83 8.67
N ILE A 94 -5.77 -4.72 7.48
CA ILE A 94 -7.09 -4.09 7.29
C ILE A 94 -8.17 -4.87 8.07
N GLU A 95 -8.17 -6.19 7.98
CA GLU A 95 -9.13 -7.05 8.68
C GLU A 95 -9.03 -6.87 10.19
N HIS A 96 -7.81 -6.91 10.75
CA HIS A 96 -7.57 -6.72 12.17
C HIS A 96 -8.11 -5.35 12.64
N ALA A 97 -7.79 -4.26 11.95
CA ALA A 97 -8.30 -2.94 12.31
C ALA A 97 -9.82 -2.83 12.15
N ALA A 98 -10.39 -3.48 11.14
CA ALA A 98 -11.84 -3.54 10.94
C ALA A 98 -12.52 -4.29 12.08
N PHE A 99 -11.93 -5.40 12.55
CA PHE A 99 -12.41 -6.15 13.71
C PHE A 99 -12.44 -5.28 14.97
N ASP A 100 -11.35 -4.59 15.29
CA ASP A 100 -11.26 -3.68 16.44
C ASP A 100 -12.30 -2.55 16.35
N ALA A 101 -12.52 -2.04 15.15
CA ALA A 101 -13.48 -0.98 14.85
C ALA A 101 -14.93 -1.47 14.75
N LYS A 102 -15.18 -2.78 14.81
CA LYS A 102 -16.47 -3.42 14.59
C LYS A 102 -17.07 -3.08 13.23
N LEU A 103 -16.22 -3.00 12.22
CA LEU A 103 -16.59 -2.88 10.82
C LEU A 103 -16.63 -4.27 10.17
N GLN A 104 -17.40 -4.38 9.09
CA GLN A 104 -17.48 -5.59 8.28
C GLN A 104 -16.74 -5.33 6.96
N PRO A 105 -15.54 -5.91 6.76
CA PRO A 105 -14.84 -5.75 5.49
C PRO A 105 -15.60 -6.46 4.37
N SER A 106 -15.75 -5.76 3.24
CA SER A 106 -16.39 -6.26 2.03
C SER A 106 -15.47 -6.02 0.84
N LEU A 107 -14.91 -7.10 0.30
CA LEU A 107 -14.02 -7.04 -0.85
C LEU A 107 -14.85 -7.05 -2.13
N GLN A 108 -14.61 -6.08 -2.99
CA GLN A 108 -15.28 -5.96 -4.30
C GLN A 108 -14.26 -5.64 -5.39
N ARG A 109 -14.42 -6.29 -6.53
CA ARG A 109 -13.67 -5.98 -7.74
C ARG A 109 -14.46 -4.98 -8.56
N ILE A 110 -13.79 -3.90 -8.92
CA ILE A 110 -14.38 -2.82 -9.72
C ILE A 110 -13.56 -2.66 -10.99
N GLU A 111 -14.23 -2.69 -12.11
CA GLU A 111 -13.62 -2.52 -13.43
C GLU A 111 -14.10 -1.26 -14.15
N ARG A 112 -15.33 -0.88 -13.89
CA ARG A 112 -16.02 0.20 -14.62
C ARG A 112 -16.77 1.13 -13.67
N PRO A 113 -16.97 2.39 -14.04
CA PRO A 113 -17.75 3.33 -13.23
C PRO A 113 -19.18 2.84 -12.92
N GLU A 114 -19.76 2.00 -13.79
CA GLU A 114 -21.11 1.44 -13.58
C GLU A 114 -21.15 0.53 -12.33
N ASP A 115 -20.08 -0.15 -12.02
CA ASP A 115 -20.00 -1.06 -10.88
C ASP A 115 -20.15 -0.29 -9.56
N ILE A 116 -19.74 1.00 -9.53
CA ILE A 116 -19.91 1.89 -8.38
C ILE A 116 -21.37 2.29 -8.16
N ARG A 117 -22.22 2.31 -9.21
CA ARG A 117 -23.62 2.76 -9.09
C ARG A 117 -24.43 1.95 -8.08
N HIS A 118 -24.15 0.66 -7.95
CA HIS A 118 -24.81 -0.17 -6.94
C HIS A 118 -24.47 0.28 -5.52
N LEU A 119 -23.25 0.77 -5.30
CA LEU A 119 -22.80 1.32 -4.03
C LEU A 119 -23.48 2.65 -3.70
N LEU A 120 -23.70 3.50 -4.73
CA LEU A 120 -24.38 4.79 -4.57
C LEU A 120 -25.85 4.65 -4.19
N ASN A 121 -26.50 3.54 -4.59
CA ASN A 121 -27.91 3.27 -4.31
C ASN A 121 -28.14 2.48 -3.01
N GLY A 122 -27.08 2.00 -2.38
CA GLY A 122 -27.09 1.23 -1.13
C GLY A 122 -26.89 2.10 0.12
N PRO A 123 -26.82 1.47 1.31
CA PRO A 123 -26.38 2.16 2.53
C PRO A 123 -24.95 2.65 2.37
N THR A 124 -24.70 3.91 2.75
CA THR A 124 -23.36 4.50 2.70
C THR A 124 -22.37 3.68 3.53
N PRO A 125 -21.25 3.20 2.98
CA PRO A 125 -20.23 2.48 3.74
C PRO A 125 -19.60 3.39 4.80
N SER A 126 -19.06 2.80 5.86
CA SER A 126 -18.32 3.54 6.90
C SER A 126 -16.98 4.08 6.38
N GLY A 127 -16.45 3.49 5.33
CA GLY A 127 -15.25 3.92 4.63
C GLY A 127 -15.00 3.07 3.40
N VAL A 128 -14.19 3.58 2.50
CA VAL A 128 -13.76 2.90 1.26
C VAL A 128 -12.25 2.92 1.17
N LEU A 129 -11.67 1.75 0.99
CA LEU A 129 -10.26 1.56 0.66
C LEU A 129 -10.14 1.17 -0.81
N VAL A 130 -9.30 1.86 -1.54
CA VAL A 130 -9.03 1.58 -2.95
C VAL A 130 -7.60 1.06 -3.05
N LEU A 131 -7.45 -0.21 -3.43
CA LEU A 131 -6.17 -0.89 -3.55
C LEU A 131 -5.73 -0.95 -5.00
N GLY A 132 -4.48 -0.53 -5.24
CA GLY A 132 -3.92 -0.51 -6.59
C GLY A 132 -4.57 0.53 -7.50
N LYS A 133 -4.12 0.54 -8.76
CA LYS A 133 -4.57 1.52 -9.75
C LYS A 133 -5.94 1.16 -10.32
N HIS A 134 -6.80 2.14 -10.36
CA HIS A 134 -8.12 2.06 -10.99
C HIS A 134 -8.23 3.07 -12.14
N ASP A 135 -9.25 2.87 -12.98
CA ASP A 135 -9.61 3.83 -14.00
C ASP A 135 -10.11 5.15 -13.37
N ASP A 136 -9.72 6.29 -13.95
CA ASP A 136 -10.12 7.61 -13.45
C ASP A 136 -11.64 7.77 -13.37
N GLY A 137 -12.38 7.17 -14.29
CA GLY A 137 -13.85 7.18 -14.27
C GLY A 137 -14.43 6.47 -13.04
N VAL A 138 -13.75 5.40 -12.55
CA VAL A 138 -14.11 4.71 -11.30
C VAL A 138 -13.88 5.64 -10.10
N LEU A 139 -12.71 6.29 -10.04
CA LEU A 139 -12.36 7.19 -8.95
C LEU A 139 -13.26 8.42 -8.92
N GLN A 140 -13.56 9.02 -10.10
CA GLN A 140 -14.51 10.12 -10.20
C GLN A 140 -15.92 9.73 -9.74
N ALA A 141 -16.37 8.50 -10.04
CA ALA A 141 -17.67 8.01 -9.56
C ALA A 141 -17.71 7.90 -8.02
N LEU A 142 -16.58 7.58 -7.36
CA LEU A 142 -16.46 7.55 -5.90
C LEU A 142 -16.54 8.93 -5.25
N GLU A 143 -16.23 10.02 -5.97
CA GLU A 143 -16.39 11.39 -5.46
C GLU A 143 -17.85 11.72 -5.07
N ALA A 144 -18.83 11.05 -5.69
CA ALA A 144 -20.24 11.21 -5.35
C ALA A 144 -20.67 10.47 -4.09
N LEU A 145 -19.83 9.59 -3.52
CA LEU A 145 -20.15 8.79 -2.35
C LEU A 145 -19.90 9.60 -1.06
N ASP A 146 -20.89 9.75 -0.20
CA ASP A 146 -20.76 10.44 1.10
C ASP A 146 -20.07 9.53 2.16
N ALA A 147 -18.85 9.07 1.85
CA ALA A 147 -18.02 8.25 2.72
C ALA A 147 -16.55 8.71 2.65
N PRO A 148 -15.75 8.52 3.70
CA PRO A 148 -14.32 8.71 3.62
C PRO A 148 -13.70 7.64 2.70
N VAL A 149 -12.81 8.08 1.79
CA VAL A 149 -12.12 7.22 0.83
C VAL A 149 -10.63 7.40 0.98
N ALA A 150 -9.87 6.31 1.01
CA ALA A 150 -8.42 6.33 0.95
C ALA A 150 -7.93 5.53 -0.26
N LEU A 151 -7.04 6.12 -1.04
CA LEU A 151 -6.32 5.46 -2.12
C LEU A 151 -4.96 5.01 -1.60
N ILE A 152 -4.66 3.73 -1.78
CA ILE A 152 -3.41 3.13 -1.35
C ILE A 152 -2.48 3.03 -2.55
N ASP A 153 -1.35 3.76 -2.48
CA ASP A 153 -0.27 3.73 -3.47
C ASP A 153 -0.68 4.19 -4.90
N ASP A 154 -1.63 5.14 -5.01
CA ASP A 154 -1.99 5.76 -6.29
C ASP A 154 -1.69 7.27 -6.30
N ARG A 155 -0.41 7.63 -6.28
CA ARG A 155 0.05 9.04 -6.35
C ARG A 155 -0.28 9.71 -7.68
N ASP A 156 -0.45 8.94 -8.75
CA ASP A 156 -0.81 9.49 -10.06
C ASP A 156 -2.14 10.22 -9.99
N TYR A 157 -3.12 9.64 -9.30
CA TYR A 157 -4.42 10.26 -9.13
C TYR A 157 -4.29 11.65 -8.45
N PHE A 158 -3.55 11.74 -7.35
CA PHE A 158 -3.41 13.00 -6.62
C PHE A 158 -2.60 14.05 -7.38
N SER A 159 -1.64 13.64 -8.20
CA SER A 159 -0.90 14.58 -9.07
C SER A 159 -1.80 15.22 -10.12
N GLN A 160 -2.81 14.50 -10.59
CA GLN A 160 -3.80 14.98 -11.56
C GLN A 160 -5.01 15.65 -10.90
N HIS A 161 -5.34 15.28 -9.66
CA HIS A 161 -6.49 15.77 -8.91
C HIS A 161 -6.07 16.34 -7.52
N PRO A 162 -5.32 17.44 -7.48
CA PRO A 162 -4.75 17.96 -6.23
C PRO A 162 -5.81 18.47 -5.23
N MET A 163 -7.04 18.65 -5.67
CA MET A 163 -8.17 19.09 -4.84
C MET A 163 -9.12 17.94 -4.47
N SER A 164 -8.74 16.69 -4.76
CA SER A 164 -9.53 15.54 -4.35
C SER A 164 -9.71 15.49 -2.84
N ARG A 165 -10.89 15.08 -2.39
CA ARG A 165 -11.20 14.88 -0.98
C ARG A 165 -10.75 13.53 -0.43
N PHE A 166 -10.18 12.69 -1.28
CA PHE A 166 -9.68 11.38 -0.88
C PHE A 166 -8.39 11.52 -0.04
N HIS A 167 -8.13 10.54 0.79
CA HIS A 167 -6.89 10.44 1.52
C HIS A 167 -5.83 9.76 0.64
N ASP A 168 -4.70 10.43 0.41
CA ASP A 168 -3.50 9.79 -0.12
C ASP A 168 -2.85 8.95 0.97
N TYR A 169 -2.77 7.64 0.75
CA TYR A 169 -2.14 6.72 1.67
C TYR A 169 -0.99 5.98 0.98
N SER A 170 0.01 6.74 0.61
CA SER A 170 1.23 6.29 -0.07
C SER A 170 2.44 6.45 0.84
N ILE A 171 3.46 5.65 0.61
CA ILE A 171 4.76 5.73 1.26
C ILE A 171 5.79 6.39 0.32
N ASP A 172 6.99 6.63 0.82
CA ASP A 172 8.10 7.13 -0.02
C ASP A 172 8.76 5.98 -0.78
N ASP A 173 8.15 5.56 -1.88
CA ASP A 173 8.69 4.51 -2.76
C ASP A 173 10.05 4.89 -3.38
N ALA A 174 10.31 6.19 -3.56
CA ALA A 174 11.62 6.63 -4.04
C ALA A 174 12.71 6.38 -2.99
N LEU A 175 12.41 6.56 -1.70
CA LEU A 175 13.34 6.20 -0.64
C LEU A 175 13.60 4.69 -0.58
N LEU A 176 12.59 3.83 -0.80
CA LEU A 176 12.77 2.38 -0.89
C LEU A 176 13.77 2.00 -1.99
N GLY A 177 13.57 2.51 -3.20
CA GLY A 177 14.48 2.27 -4.31
C GLY A 177 15.89 2.80 -4.08
N GLU A 178 15.98 3.97 -3.45
CA GLU A 178 17.25 4.62 -3.11
C GLU A 178 18.05 3.78 -2.10
N LEU A 179 17.45 3.37 -0.98
CA LEU A 179 18.09 2.52 0.03
C LEU A 179 18.54 1.18 -0.54
N ALA A 180 17.72 0.56 -1.40
CA ALA A 180 18.04 -0.70 -2.04
C ALA A 180 19.28 -0.59 -2.95
N ALA A 181 19.33 0.45 -3.79
CA ALA A 181 20.47 0.69 -4.66
C ALA A 181 21.73 1.07 -3.88
N GLU A 182 21.63 1.97 -2.89
CA GLU A 182 22.77 2.37 -2.03
C GLU A 182 23.41 1.16 -1.36
N HIS A 183 22.61 0.21 -0.85
CA HIS A 183 23.15 -0.99 -0.25
C HIS A 183 24.02 -1.78 -1.25
N LEU A 184 23.51 -2.08 -2.44
CA LEU A 184 24.27 -2.82 -3.45
C LEU A 184 25.51 -2.04 -3.94
N LEU A 185 25.40 -0.73 -4.12
CA LEU A 185 26.50 0.13 -4.53
C LEU A 185 27.60 0.21 -3.44
N SER A 186 27.22 0.22 -2.15
CA SER A 186 28.16 0.18 -1.03
C SER A 186 28.95 -1.12 -0.95
N LEU A 187 28.37 -2.25 -1.42
CA LEU A 187 29.01 -3.54 -1.55
C LEU A 187 29.92 -3.66 -2.80
N GLY A 188 30.01 -2.59 -3.59
CA GLY A 188 30.90 -2.52 -4.75
C GLY A 188 30.25 -2.94 -6.07
N HIS A 189 28.96 -3.32 -6.08
CA HIS A 189 28.29 -3.61 -7.33
C HIS A 189 28.17 -2.38 -8.21
N ARG A 190 28.38 -2.53 -9.52
CA ARG A 190 28.32 -1.44 -10.50
C ARG A 190 27.43 -1.77 -11.70
N ARG A 191 27.16 -3.03 -11.94
CA ARG A 191 26.24 -3.52 -12.95
C ARG A 191 25.13 -4.31 -12.27
N LEU A 192 23.92 -3.77 -12.32
CA LEU A 192 22.74 -4.28 -11.64
C LEU A 192 21.71 -4.73 -12.66
N VAL A 193 20.96 -5.78 -12.37
CA VAL A 193 19.70 -6.07 -13.07
C VAL A 193 18.56 -5.53 -12.21
N LEU A 194 17.67 -4.73 -12.78
CA LEU A 194 16.52 -4.15 -12.11
C LEU A 194 15.24 -4.80 -12.62
N LEU A 195 14.53 -5.52 -11.74
CA LEU A 195 13.24 -6.15 -12.07
C LEU A 195 12.09 -5.33 -11.49
N PHE A 196 11.13 -4.99 -12.33
CA PHE A 196 10.01 -4.15 -11.93
C PHE A 196 8.74 -4.44 -12.75
N GLY A 197 7.58 -4.04 -12.20
CA GLY A 197 6.30 -4.09 -12.92
C GLY A 197 6.12 -2.95 -13.89
N THR A 198 5.07 -3.02 -14.71
CA THR A 198 4.78 -2.05 -15.78
C THR A 198 4.75 -0.60 -15.29
N LEU A 199 5.71 0.20 -15.72
CA LEU A 199 5.89 1.59 -15.27
C LEU A 199 4.71 2.49 -15.63
N SER A 200 4.05 2.25 -16.75
CA SER A 200 2.86 3.01 -17.15
C SER A 200 1.64 2.72 -16.27
N ALA A 201 1.63 1.58 -15.60
CA ALA A 201 0.53 1.13 -14.75
C ALA A 201 0.78 1.36 -13.25
N SER A 202 2.00 1.71 -12.83
CA SER A 202 2.36 1.79 -11.41
C SER A 202 3.22 3.01 -11.09
N SER A 203 2.69 3.93 -10.27
CA SER A 203 3.48 5.01 -9.67
C SER A 203 4.56 4.46 -8.73
N VAL A 204 4.27 3.39 -8.00
CA VAL A 204 5.17 2.71 -7.07
C VAL A 204 6.48 2.33 -7.75
N HIS A 205 6.42 1.56 -8.86
CA HIS A 205 7.64 1.13 -9.56
C HIS A 205 8.39 2.28 -10.23
N ARG A 206 7.68 3.32 -10.72
CA ARG A 206 8.35 4.52 -11.24
C ARG A 206 9.09 5.27 -10.15
N ASP A 207 8.50 5.41 -8.98
CA ASP A 207 9.13 6.13 -7.86
C ASP A 207 10.30 5.33 -7.30
N ARG A 208 10.19 4.00 -7.13
CA ARG A 208 11.33 3.13 -6.78
C ARG A 208 12.47 3.28 -7.78
N LEU A 209 12.17 3.26 -9.08
CA LEU A 209 13.19 3.45 -10.12
C LEU A 209 13.82 4.87 -10.07
N ASN A 210 13.05 5.90 -9.74
CA ASN A 210 13.58 7.25 -9.54
C ASN A 210 14.55 7.30 -8.34
N GLY A 211 14.26 6.57 -7.27
CA GLY A 211 15.16 6.40 -6.14
C GLY A 211 16.48 5.73 -6.53
N VAL A 212 16.40 4.64 -7.30
CA VAL A 212 17.59 3.97 -7.85
C VAL A 212 18.44 4.93 -8.68
N ARG A 213 17.81 5.73 -9.56
CA ARG A 213 18.55 6.74 -10.36
C ARG A 213 19.28 7.76 -9.49
N ARG A 214 18.68 8.20 -8.39
CA ARG A 214 19.33 9.13 -7.44
C ARG A 214 20.56 8.49 -6.80
N ALA A 215 20.45 7.25 -6.33
CA ALA A 215 21.58 6.51 -5.75
C ALA A 215 22.71 6.33 -6.77
N LEU A 216 22.41 5.84 -7.97
CA LEU A 216 23.40 5.70 -9.05
C LEU A 216 24.12 7.02 -9.35
N SER A 217 23.37 8.12 -9.47
CA SER A 217 23.94 9.44 -9.76
C SER A 217 24.94 9.91 -8.68
N ARG A 218 24.66 9.65 -7.40
CA ARG A 218 25.60 9.98 -6.29
C ARG A 218 26.91 9.18 -6.38
N HIS A 219 26.86 8.00 -6.95
CA HIS A 219 28.03 7.16 -7.20
C HIS A 219 28.69 7.40 -8.57
N GLY A 220 28.29 8.45 -9.31
CA GLY A 220 28.81 8.78 -10.63
C GLY A 220 28.42 7.79 -11.74
N LEU A 221 27.34 7.03 -11.52
CA LEU A 221 26.80 6.06 -12.45
C LEU A 221 25.49 6.57 -13.07
N SER A 222 25.20 6.14 -14.28
CA SER A 222 23.91 6.32 -14.93
C SER A 222 23.17 5.01 -15.03
N LEU A 223 21.85 5.09 -15.03
CA LEU A 223 21.01 3.92 -15.25
C LEU A 223 21.07 3.53 -16.73
N ASP A 224 21.59 2.35 -16.99
CA ASP A 224 21.60 1.76 -18.33
C ASP A 224 20.24 1.11 -18.63
N SER A 225 19.71 1.34 -19.83
CA SER A 225 18.46 0.74 -20.28
C SER A 225 18.53 -0.79 -20.33
N ASP A 226 19.71 -1.33 -20.63
CA ASP A 226 19.92 -2.78 -20.71
C ASP A 226 19.79 -3.49 -19.36
N TRP A 227 19.91 -2.74 -18.24
CA TRP A 227 19.72 -3.28 -16.89
C TRP A 227 18.25 -3.46 -16.51
N LEU A 228 17.34 -2.88 -17.29
CA LEU A 228 15.93 -2.82 -17.00
C LEU A 228 15.18 -4.01 -17.56
N ILE A 229 14.53 -4.78 -16.70
CA ILE A 229 13.66 -5.89 -17.10
C ILE A 229 12.26 -5.64 -16.52
N GLU A 230 11.33 -5.27 -17.40
CA GLU A 230 9.92 -5.17 -17.05
C GLU A 230 9.26 -6.55 -17.09
N THR A 231 8.47 -6.88 -16.07
CA THR A 231 7.76 -8.16 -15.97
C THR A 231 6.49 -8.02 -15.13
N ASP A 232 5.59 -8.98 -15.22
CA ASP A 232 4.49 -9.09 -14.25
C ASP A 232 5.06 -9.36 -12.86
N VAL A 233 4.51 -8.69 -11.83
CA VAL A 233 4.98 -8.79 -10.44
C VAL A 233 4.47 -10.09 -9.80
N THR A 234 4.85 -11.22 -10.40
CA THR A 234 4.46 -12.58 -10.00
C THR A 234 5.62 -13.57 -10.20
N LEU A 235 5.51 -14.76 -9.60
CA LEU A 235 6.47 -15.84 -9.88
C LEU A 235 6.46 -16.25 -11.36
N ALA A 236 5.29 -16.27 -11.99
CA ALA A 236 5.15 -16.60 -13.42
C ALA A 236 5.85 -15.54 -14.30
N GLY A 237 5.76 -14.27 -13.95
CA GLY A 237 6.48 -13.21 -14.64
C GLY A 237 7.99 -13.42 -14.64
N VAL A 238 8.57 -13.80 -13.51
CA VAL A 238 10.01 -14.12 -13.43
C VAL A 238 10.37 -15.31 -14.31
N THR A 239 9.54 -16.34 -14.39
CA THR A 239 9.76 -17.47 -15.28
C THR A 239 9.79 -17.04 -16.77
N GLN A 240 8.94 -16.09 -17.15
CA GLN A 240 8.88 -15.60 -18.54
C GLN A 240 10.16 -14.83 -18.96
N ILE A 241 10.78 -14.12 -18.01
CA ILE A 241 11.99 -13.32 -18.28
C ILE A 241 13.31 -14.06 -18.00
N GLU A 242 13.25 -15.35 -17.66
CA GLU A 242 14.43 -16.16 -17.35
C GLU A 242 15.55 -16.02 -18.38
N PRO A 243 15.33 -16.17 -19.71
CA PRO A 243 16.41 -16.05 -20.70
C PRO A 243 17.05 -14.65 -20.68
N GLN A 244 16.27 -13.60 -20.49
CA GLN A 244 16.77 -12.23 -20.45
C GLN A 244 17.59 -11.99 -19.17
N LEU A 245 17.11 -12.47 -18.02
CA LEU A 245 17.82 -12.36 -16.75
C LEU A 245 19.16 -13.09 -16.79
N LEU A 246 19.20 -14.33 -17.28
CA LEU A 246 20.44 -15.11 -17.41
C LEU A 246 21.41 -14.47 -18.39
N ALA A 247 20.93 -13.88 -19.48
CA ALA A 247 21.78 -13.15 -20.43
C ALA A 247 22.47 -11.95 -19.77
N GLN A 248 21.79 -11.22 -18.88
CA GLN A 248 22.38 -10.10 -18.14
C GLN A 248 23.46 -10.57 -17.15
N LEU A 249 23.24 -11.69 -16.47
CA LEU A 249 24.25 -12.29 -15.59
C LEU A 249 25.50 -12.73 -16.37
N GLN A 250 25.31 -13.39 -17.52
CA GLN A 250 26.40 -13.79 -18.42
C GLN A 250 27.20 -12.60 -18.98
N GLN A 251 26.54 -11.44 -19.10
CA GLN A 251 27.21 -10.20 -19.51
C GLN A 251 27.89 -9.47 -18.33
N GLY A 252 27.95 -10.08 -17.14
CA GLY A 252 28.71 -9.59 -16.00
C GLY A 252 27.89 -8.75 -15.02
N ALA A 253 26.56 -8.84 -15.01
CA ALA A 253 25.78 -8.30 -13.90
C ALA A 253 26.06 -9.13 -12.63
N THR A 254 26.30 -8.45 -11.52
CA THR A 254 26.69 -9.08 -10.25
C THR A 254 25.65 -8.92 -9.15
N ALA A 255 24.57 -8.18 -9.41
CA ALA A 255 23.47 -8.05 -8.48
C ALA A 255 22.12 -7.92 -9.20
N ILE A 256 21.08 -8.44 -8.56
CA ILE A 256 19.67 -8.30 -8.94
C ILE A 256 18.98 -7.48 -7.86
N LEU A 257 18.40 -6.35 -8.26
CA LEU A 257 17.48 -5.56 -7.45
C LEU A 257 16.07 -5.81 -7.95
N ALA A 258 15.33 -6.61 -7.21
CA ALA A 258 13.92 -6.89 -7.47
C ALA A 258 13.04 -5.87 -6.73
N MET A 259 12.27 -5.07 -7.47
CA MET A 259 11.45 -4.00 -6.89
C MET A 259 10.16 -4.48 -6.21
N ALA A 260 10.10 -5.77 -5.88
CA ALA A 260 9.12 -6.41 -5.02
C ALA A 260 9.69 -7.75 -4.54
N ASP A 261 9.41 -8.15 -3.33
CA ASP A 261 9.90 -9.41 -2.75
C ASP A 261 9.45 -10.65 -3.52
N ILE A 262 8.24 -10.64 -4.11
CA ILE A 262 7.77 -11.75 -4.93
C ILE A 262 8.65 -11.98 -6.17
N LEU A 263 9.19 -10.92 -6.75
CA LEU A 263 10.16 -11.00 -7.85
C LEU A 263 11.49 -11.58 -7.35
N ALA A 264 11.95 -11.14 -6.16
CA ALA A 264 13.16 -11.71 -5.55
C ALA A 264 13.01 -13.20 -5.24
N ILE A 265 11.84 -13.62 -4.71
CA ILE A 265 11.53 -15.05 -4.51
C ILE A 265 11.59 -15.81 -5.83
N GLY A 266 11.05 -15.25 -6.90
CA GLY A 266 11.11 -15.83 -8.24
C GLY A 266 12.56 -16.01 -8.73
N CYS A 267 13.39 -14.96 -8.60
CA CYS A 267 14.81 -15.00 -8.95
C CYS A 267 15.57 -16.02 -8.10
N PHE A 268 15.29 -16.08 -6.79
CA PHE A 268 15.90 -17.07 -5.90
C PHE A 268 15.62 -18.50 -6.40
N LYS A 269 14.35 -18.81 -6.70
CA LYS A 269 13.95 -20.13 -7.23
C LYS A 269 14.62 -20.43 -8.56
N LEU A 270 14.74 -19.47 -9.45
CA LEU A 270 15.38 -19.62 -10.75
C LEU A 270 16.88 -19.90 -10.57
N LEU A 271 17.58 -19.10 -9.77
CA LEU A 271 19.03 -19.24 -9.56
C LEU A 271 19.41 -20.57 -8.90
N LEU A 272 18.54 -21.15 -8.05
CA LEU A 272 18.75 -22.51 -7.51
C LEU A 272 18.81 -23.61 -8.58
N GLN A 273 18.35 -23.35 -9.81
CA GLN A 273 18.40 -24.28 -10.92
C GLN A 273 19.57 -24.02 -11.87
N THR A 274 20.47 -23.13 -11.49
CA THR A 274 21.64 -22.71 -12.26
C THR A 274 22.92 -22.93 -11.47
N ASP A 275 24.04 -22.65 -12.08
CA ASP A 275 25.35 -22.65 -11.41
C ASP A 275 25.66 -21.33 -10.68
N TYR A 276 24.74 -20.38 -10.63
CA TYR A 276 24.93 -19.13 -9.90
C TYR A 276 24.64 -19.33 -8.41
N SER A 277 25.60 -18.99 -7.55
CA SER A 277 25.44 -18.99 -6.09
C SER A 277 25.07 -17.62 -5.60
N ILE A 278 24.20 -17.58 -4.59
CA ILE A 278 23.78 -16.37 -3.85
C ILE A 278 24.39 -16.44 -2.46
N PRO A 279 25.15 -15.42 -2.02
CA PRO A 279 25.47 -14.15 -2.69
C PRO A 279 26.79 -14.17 -3.50
N GLU A 280 27.54 -15.27 -3.55
CA GLU A 280 28.95 -15.32 -4.00
C GLU A 280 29.12 -14.90 -5.46
N HIS A 281 28.21 -15.30 -6.35
CA HIS A 281 28.21 -14.90 -7.75
C HIS A 281 27.27 -13.74 -8.02
N VAL A 282 26.11 -13.73 -7.38
CA VAL A 282 25.04 -12.76 -7.61
C VAL A 282 24.39 -12.38 -6.28
N SER A 283 24.47 -11.11 -5.94
CA SER A 283 23.66 -10.55 -4.84
C SER A 283 22.20 -10.41 -5.26
N LEU A 284 21.28 -10.73 -4.38
CA LEU A 284 19.84 -10.63 -4.60
C LEU A 284 19.20 -9.79 -3.49
N LEU A 285 18.50 -8.71 -3.87
CA LEU A 285 17.83 -7.81 -2.97
C LEU A 285 16.37 -7.60 -3.41
N GLY A 286 15.45 -7.66 -2.43
CA GLY A 286 14.02 -7.40 -2.60
C GLY A 286 13.57 -6.08 -1.99
N ILE A 287 12.29 -5.78 -2.15
CA ILE A 287 11.60 -4.67 -1.49
C ILE A 287 10.26 -5.20 -0.99
N ASP A 288 9.86 -4.81 0.19
CA ASP A 288 8.60 -4.88 0.94
C ASP A 288 8.76 -5.53 2.32
N ASN A 289 9.69 -6.46 2.55
CA ASN A 289 9.89 -7.26 3.77
C ASN A 289 8.64 -8.08 4.13
N LEU A 290 8.11 -8.82 3.17
CA LEU A 290 6.90 -9.61 3.35
C LEU A 290 7.12 -10.83 4.25
N HIS A 291 6.11 -11.19 5.04
CA HIS A 291 6.16 -12.34 5.93
C HIS A 291 6.49 -13.67 5.22
N VAL A 292 6.10 -13.80 3.94
CA VAL A 292 6.41 -14.99 3.12
C VAL A 292 7.91 -15.27 2.98
N LEU A 293 8.78 -14.28 3.17
CA LEU A 293 10.23 -14.45 3.15
C LEU A 293 10.74 -15.41 4.23
N ASN A 294 10.01 -15.58 5.33
CA ASN A 294 10.35 -16.52 6.40
C ASN A 294 10.28 -18.00 5.95
N TYR A 295 9.71 -18.29 4.79
CA TYR A 295 9.68 -19.64 4.20
C TYR A 295 10.87 -19.93 3.29
N LEU A 296 11.73 -18.95 3.01
CA LEU A 296 12.95 -19.17 2.24
C LEU A 296 14.02 -19.84 3.12
N PRO A 297 14.89 -20.67 2.54
CA PRO A 297 15.99 -21.31 3.26
C PRO A 297 17.10 -20.33 3.65
N LEU A 298 17.20 -19.16 3.01
CA LEU A 298 18.08 -18.05 3.32
C LEU A 298 17.26 -16.82 3.66
N ARG A 299 17.77 -15.97 4.53
CA ARG A 299 17.15 -14.67 4.81
C ARG A 299 17.42 -13.74 3.62
N LEU A 300 16.37 -13.36 2.92
CA LEU A 300 16.47 -12.39 1.84
C LEU A 300 16.83 -11.01 2.41
N THR A 301 17.84 -10.35 1.83
CA THR A 301 18.05 -8.91 2.06
C THR A 301 16.94 -8.15 1.36
N THR A 302 16.24 -7.28 2.07
CA THR A 302 15.13 -6.51 1.51
C THR A 302 15.09 -5.10 2.10
N VAL A 303 14.45 -4.15 1.41
CA VAL A 303 14.10 -2.85 2.01
C VAL A 303 12.67 -2.92 2.49
N GLY A 304 12.50 -2.86 3.81
CA GLY A 304 11.25 -3.13 4.47
C GLY A 304 10.32 -1.93 4.58
N GLN A 305 9.05 -2.20 4.43
CA GLN A 305 7.92 -1.41 4.88
C GLN A 305 7.04 -2.31 5.75
N ASP A 306 6.36 -1.73 6.73
CA ASP A 306 5.40 -2.48 7.56
C ASP A 306 4.06 -2.61 6.81
N VAL A 307 3.97 -3.59 5.92
CA VAL A 307 2.77 -3.79 5.06
C VAL A 307 1.52 -4.10 5.89
N TYR A 308 1.66 -4.95 6.91
CA TYR A 308 0.57 -5.27 7.83
C TYR A 308 0.14 -4.03 8.63
N GLY A 309 1.09 -3.31 9.21
CA GLY A 309 0.83 -2.07 9.95
C GLY A 309 0.19 -1.01 9.06
N ARG A 310 0.60 -0.90 7.80
CA ARG A 310 -0.05 -0.03 6.81
C ARG A 310 -1.54 -0.37 6.64
N GLY A 311 -1.86 -1.65 6.49
CA GLY A 311 -3.24 -2.12 6.42
C GLY A 311 -4.05 -1.75 7.67
N TYR A 312 -3.45 -1.88 8.84
CA TYR A 312 -4.08 -1.49 10.10
C TYR A 312 -4.31 0.02 10.21
N GLN A 313 -3.29 0.82 9.89
CA GLN A 313 -3.32 2.28 10.04
C GLN A 313 -4.25 2.97 9.04
N VAL A 314 -4.41 2.47 7.81
CA VAL A 314 -5.30 3.08 6.82
C VAL A 314 -6.77 3.02 7.26
N VAL A 315 -7.18 1.96 7.95
CA VAL A 315 -8.54 1.89 8.51
C VAL A 315 -8.72 2.91 9.63
N ARG A 316 -7.72 3.10 10.47
CA ARG A 316 -7.73 4.12 11.53
C ARG A 316 -7.81 5.53 10.94
N LEU A 317 -7.08 5.79 9.85
CA LEU A 317 -7.15 7.07 9.12
C LEU A 317 -8.59 7.37 8.68
N LEU A 318 -9.28 6.40 8.08
CA LEU A 318 -10.69 6.56 7.68
C LEU A 318 -11.64 6.83 8.85
N GLN A 319 -11.25 6.44 10.06
CA GLN A 319 -12.02 6.71 11.28
C GLN A 319 -11.71 8.08 11.91
N GLY A 320 -10.83 8.87 11.29
CA GLY A 320 -10.41 10.19 11.78
C GLY A 320 -9.31 10.14 12.84
N HIS A 321 -8.64 9.00 13.01
CA HIS A 321 -7.43 8.91 13.82
C HIS A 321 -6.20 9.27 12.98
N GLY A 322 -5.16 9.80 13.64
CA GLY A 322 -3.86 9.97 12.99
C GLY A 322 -3.30 8.62 12.51
N SER A 323 -2.60 8.61 11.40
CA SER A 323 -1.85 7.44 10.94
C SER A 323 -0.35 7.70 11.09
N GLU A 324 0.33 6.82 11.81
CA GLU A 324 1.80 6.80 11.89
C GLU A 324 2.29 5.59 11.11
N LEU A 325 3.02 5.84 10.03
CA LEU A 325 3.67 4.78 9.27
C LEU A 325 5.04 4.50 9.87
N ALA A 326 5.37 3.21 10.00
CA ALA A 326 6.72 2.81 10.38
C ALA A 326 7.73 3.29 9.31
N PRO A 327 8.93 3.73 9.72
CA PRO A 327 9.95 4.15 8.79
C PRO A 327 10.41 2.97 7.93
N VAL A 328 10.64 3.24 6.65
CA VAL A 328 11.25 2.25 5.75
C VAL A 328 12.72 2.08 6.11
N SER A 329 13.23 0.85 6.03
CA SER A 329 14.62 0.55 6.38
C SER A 329 15.15 -0.66 5.62
N LEU A 330 16.47 -0.71 5.46
CA LEU A 330 17.14 -1.92 4.97
C LEU A 330 17.08 -3.01 6.06
N ILE A 331 16.67 -4.19 5.67
CA ILE A 331 16.64 -5.42 6.48
C ILE A 331 17.71 -6.35 5.94
N PRO A 332 18.90 -6.41 6.57
CA PRO A 332 19.99 -7.26 6.10
C PRO A 332 19.64 -8.75 6.22
N GLY A 333 19.96 -9.49 5.18
CA GLY A 333 19.83 -10.94 5.11
C GLY A 333 21.14 -11.60 4.65
N ASP A 334 21.01 -12.79 4.11
CA ASP A 334 22.14 -13.62 3.69
C ASP A 334 22.33 -13.58 2.15
N THR A 335 21.50 -12.84 1.40
CA THR A 335 21.46 -12.87 -0.06
C THR A 335 22.24 -11.75 -0.73
N THR A 336 22.90 -10.88 0.02
CA THR A 336 23.79 -9.84 -0.53
C THR A 336 25.18 -9.96 0.08
N GLY A 337 26.21 -9.77 -0.75
CA GLY A 337 27.62 -9.82 -0.38
C GLY A 337 28.45 -8.84 -1.21
N PRO A 338 29.77 -8.74 -0.97
CA PRO A 338 30.65 -7.92 -1.80
C PRO A 338 30.59 -8.32 -3.26
N SER A 339 30.68 -7.34 -4.16
CA SER A 339 30.73 -7.61 -5.60
C SER A 339 31.89 -8.56 -5.91
N PRO A 340 31.70 -9.65 -6.68
CA PRO A 340 32.77 -10.55 -7.06
C PRO A 340 33.84 -9.80 -7.86
N THR A 341 35.11 -10.09 -7.57
CA THR A 341 36.26 -9.46 -8.25
C THR A 341 36.39 -9.87 -9.70
N THR A 342 35.86 -11.05 -10.07
CA THR A 342 35.81 -11.55 -11.44
C THR A 342 34.36 -11.98 -11.71
N PRO A 343 33.62 -11.31 -12.58
CA PRO A 343 32.32 -11.81 -13.03
C PRO A 343 32.46 -13.18 -13.69
N ARG A 344 31.47 -14.04 -13.50
CA ARG A 344 31.45 -15.39 -14.08
C ARG A 344 31.09 -15.39 -15.55
#